data_2778f66410baca7aa436e336f8cd0fe0
#
_entry.id   2778f66410baca7aa436e336f8cd0fe0
#
_cell.length_a   1.000
_cell.length_b   1.000
_cell.length_c   1.000
_cell.angle_alpha   90.00
_cell.angle_beta   90.00
_cell.angle_gamma   90.00
#
_symmetry.space_group_name_H-M   'P 1'
#
loop_
_entity.id
_entity.type
_entity.pdbx_description
1 polymer ?
#
loop_
_entity_poly.entity_id
_entity_poly.type
_entity_poly.pdbx_seq_one_letter_code
_entity_poly.pdbx_strand_id
1 'polypeptide(L)'
;MDFVKEFATFLYEKKIIRFGDFTLASGTKSPYYIDLRLIPSFPHEYRKMIKELQNFIAEDIGFENFHSLVSVPTGGLIVAASLATEIVKPLIYVRKQAKEHGTAKSVEGVICRDMKLLMIEDVITSGGSVINAIKSIKEKKNGCHRCICNS
;
A
#
# COMPACT_ATOMS: atom_id res chain seq x y z
N MET A 1 18.00 -15.92 -12.41
CA MET A 1 17.33 -16.57 -11.27
C MET A 1 15.98 -15.93 -11.13
N ASP A 2 14.94 -16.70 -10.90
CA ASP A 2 13.57 -16.15 -10.77
C ASP A 2 13.51 -15.25 -9.52
N PHE A 3 13.16 -13.97 -9.69
CA PHE A 3 13.04 -12.98 -8.61
C PHE A 3 12.22 -13.53 -7.44
N VAL A 4 11.12 -14.22 -7.72
CA VAL A 4 10.23 -14.76 -6.69
C VAL A 4 10.95 -15.73 -5.76
N LYS A 5 11.78 -16.63 -6.30
CA LYS A 5 12.56 -17.58 -5.49
C LYS A 5 13.65 -16.88 -4.69
N GLU A 6 14.40 -15.96 -5.31
CA GLU A 6 15.44 -15.18 -4.64
C GLU A 6 14.83 -14.37 -3.48
N PHE A 7 13.73 -13.70 -3.74
CA PHE A 7 13.06 -12.87 -2.74
C PHE A 7 12.44 -13.70 -1.61
N ALA A 8 11.83 -14.84 -1.93
CA ALA A 8 11.31 -15.76 -0.90
C ALA A 8 12.43 -16.30 0.02
N THR A 9 13.58 -16.64 -0.55
CA THR A 9 14.77 -17.07 0.22
C THR A 9 15.24 -15.95 1.14
N PHE A 10 15.37 -14.73 0.62
CA PHE A 10 15.72 -13.55 1.42
C PHE A 10 14.75 -13.33 2.59
N LEU A 11 13.43 -13.37 2.34
CA LEU A 11 12.42 -13.21 3.38
C LEU A 11 12.55 -14.25 4.49
N TYR A 12 12.86 -15.48 4.13
CA TYR A 12 13.07 -16.57 5.08
C TYR A 12 14.37 -16.38 5.89
N GLU A 13 15.49 -16.14 5.23
CA GLU A 13 16.80 -15.96 5.89
C GLU A 13 16.82 -14.77 6.85
N LYS A 14 16.15 -13.68 6.51
CA LYS A 14 16.04 -12.48 7.35
C LYS A 14 14.92 -12.57 8.39
N LYS A 15 14.25 -13.72 8.51
CA LYS A 15 13.13 -13.97 9.44
C LYS A 15 11.98 -12.96 9.29
N ILE A 16 11.82 -12.41 8.08
CA ILE A 16 10.68 -11.57 7.69
C ILE A 16 9.43 -12.45 7.56
N ILE A 17 9.61 -13.69 7.04
CA ILE A 17 8.64 -14.78 7.17
C ILE A 17 9.10 -15.67 8.31
N ARG A 18 8.20 -15.97 9.24
CA ARG A 18 8.42 -16.87 10.37
C ARG A 18 7.35 -17.95 10.40
N PHE A 19 7.74 -19.17 10.63
CA PHE A 19 6.82 -20.31 10.81
C PHE A 19 6.63 -20.62 12.30
N GLY A 20 5.41 -20.98 12.70
CA GLY A 20 5.03 -21.24 14.08
C GLY A 20 3.54 -20.97 14.32
N ASP A 21 3.12 -20.98 15.56
CA ASP A 21 1.73 -20.70 15.94
C ASP A 21 1.56 -19.21 16.22
N PHE A 22 0.91 -18.52 15.29
CA PHE A 22 0.62 -17.09 15.42
C PHE A 22 -0.88 -16.85 15.51
N THR A 23 -1.25 -15.78 16.21
CA THR A 23 -2.60 -15.25 16.19
C THR A 23 -2.59 -13.91 15.46
N LEU A 24 -3.26 -13.83 14.32
CA LEU A 24 -3.36 -12.61 13.51
C LEU A 24 -4.22 -11.56 14.21
N ALA A 25 -4.14 -10.30 13.75
CA ALA A 25 -4.96 -9.20 14.27
C ALA A 25 -6.49 -9.46 14.15
N SER A 26 -6.90 -10.32 13.22
CA SER A 26 -8.27 -10.81 13.06
C SER A 26 -8.70 -11.83 14.14
N GLY A 27 -7.77 -12.30 14.98
CA GLY A 27 -7.98 -13.43 15.90
C GLY A 27 -7.78 -14.81 15.27
N THR A 28 -7.55 -14.90 13.97
CA THR A 28 -7.35 -16.15 13.24
C THR A 28 -5.96 -16.74 13.54
N LYS A 29 -5.90 -18.06 13.74
CA LYS A 29 -4.63 -18.80 13.87
C LYS A 29 -3.95 -18.93 12.51
N SER A 30 -2.64 -18.76 12.50
CA SER A 30 -1.83 -18.89 11.29
C SER A 30 -0.55 -19.65 11.58
N PRO A 31 -0.13 -20.62 10.73
CA PRO A 31 1.14 -21.33 10.87
C PRO A 31 2.33 -20.49 10.43
N TYR A 32 2.14 -19.27 9.98
CA TYR A 32 3.21 -18.36 9.62
C TYR A 32 2.84 -16.90 9.90
N TYR A 33 3.85 -16.07 10.00
CA TYR A 33 3.73 -14.61 10.15
C TYR A 33 4.69 -13.91 9.20
N ILE A 34 4.19 -12.88 8.48
CA ILE A 34 4.97 -12.09 7.54
C ILE A 34 5.01 -10.65 8.02
N ASP A 35 6.22 -10.07 8.12
CA ASP A 35 6.41 -8.66 8.50
C ASP A 35 7.22 -7.90 7.45
N LEU A 36 6.55 -7.49 6.38
CA LEU A 36 7.20 -6.77 5.27
C LEU A 36 7.70 -5.36 5.67
N ARG A 37 7.31 -4.84 6.83
CA ARG A 37 7.80 -3.57 7.37
C ARG A 37 9.30 -3.59 7.70
N LEU A 38 9.90 -4.78 7.78
CA LEU A 38 11.33 -4.97 7.99
C LEU A 38 12.15 -4.79 6.71
N ILE A 39 11.54 -4.94 5.53
CA ILE A 39 12.28 -4.94 4.24
C ILE A 39 13.01 -3.62 3.99
N PRO A 40 12.49 -2.43 4.32
CA PRO A 40 13.23 -1.16 4.15
C PRO A 40 14.58 -1.10 4.89
N SER A 41 14.80 -1.95 5.90
CA SER A 41 16.09 -2.09 6.57
C SER A 41 17.16 -2.79 5.68
N PHE A 42 16.76 -3.33 4.55
CA PHE A 42 17.60 -4.00 3.54
C PHE A 42 17.47 -3.27 2.20
N PRO A 43 18.15 -2.13 2.01
CA PRO A 43 17.86 -1.19 0.92
C PRO A 43 18.05 -1.79 -0.48
N HIS A 44 18.95 -2.75 -0.68
CA HIS A 44 19.13 -3.41 -1.96
C HIS A 44 17.92 -4.28 -2.35
N GLU A 45 17.46 -5.13 -1.43
CA GLU A 45 16.31 -6.01 -1.64
C GLU A 45 15.01 -5.21 -1.71
N TYR A 46 14.91 -4.15 -0.91
CA TYR A 46 13.78 -3.24 -0.98
C TYR A 46 13.69 -2.57 -2.35
N ARG A 47 14.81 -2.07 -2.87
CA ARG A 47 14.86 -1.45 -4.21
C ARG A 47 14.50 -2.45 -5.32
N LYS A 48 15.00 -3.70 -5.24
CA LYS A 48 14.62 -4.78 -6.16
C LYS A 48 13.11 -5.01 -6.13
N MET A 49 12.53 -5.14 -4.94
CA MET A 49 11.09 -5.33 -4.75
C MET A 49 10.28 -4.19 -5.37
N ILE A 50 10.66 -2.93 -5.13
CA ILE A 50 9.98 -1.77 -5.73
C ILE A 50 10.08 -1.80 -7.26
N LYS A 51 11.23 -2.20 -7.81
CA LYS A 51 11.42 -2.31 -9.26
C LYS A 51 10.55 -3.40 -9.88
N GLU A 52 10.46 -4.57 -9.24
CA GLU A 52 9.60 -5.65 -9.69
C GLU A 52 8.12 -5.27 -9.61
N LEU A 53 7.71 -4.58 -8.55
CA LEU A 53 6.35 -4.07 -8.43
C LEU A 53 6.05 -3.02 -9.53
N GLN A 54 7.01 -2.16 -9.86
CA GLN A 54 6.91 -1.22 -10.98
C GLN A 54 6.71 -1.96 -12.30
N ASN A 55 7.52 -3.00 -12.58
CA ASN A 55 7.42 -3.80 -13.80
C ASN A 55 6.05 -4.49 -13.88
N PHE A 56 5.62 -5.14 -12.80
CA PHE A 56 4.31 -5.78 -12.72
C PHE A 56 3.17 -4.79 -13.03
N ILE A 57 3.19 -3.59 -12.44
CA ILE A 57 2.17 -2.57 -12.71
C ILE A 57 2.22 -2.10 -14.16
N ALA A 58 3.41 -1.95 -14.74
CA ALA A 58 3.56 -1.55 -16.14
C ALA A 58 2.97 -2.58 -17.11
N GLU A 59 3.20 -3.87 -16.85
CA GLU A 59 2.81 -4.97 -17.73
C GLU A 59 1.34 -5.36 -17.57
N ASP A 60 0.86 -5.51 -16.33
CA ASP A 60 -0.47 -6.05 -16.05
C ASP A 60 -1.56 -4.99 -15.85
N ILE A 61 -1.20 -3.77 -15.48
CA ILE A 61 -2.18 -2.72 -15.17
C ILE A 61 -2.09 -1.56 -16.18
N GLY A 62 -0.88 -1.09 -16.48
CA GLY A 62 -0.61 0.13 -17.25
C GLY A 62 -0.69 1.39 -16.38
N PHE A 63 0.34 2.25 -16.46
CA PHE A 63 0.39 3.49 -15.68
C PHE A 63 -0.66 4.52 -16.08
N GLU A 64 -1.20 4.42 -17.29
CA GLU A 64 -2.27 5.26 -17.83
C GLU A 64 -3.65 4.93 -17.25
N ASN A 65 -3.81 3.77 -16.64
CA ASN A 65 -5.09 3.28 -16.14
C ASN A 65 -5.45 3.77 -14.73
N PHE A 66 -4.52 4.46 -14.06
CA PHE A 66 -4.79 5.10 -12.76
C PHE A 66 -4.09 6.45 -12.64
N HIS A 67 -4.66 7.33 -11.80
CA HIS A 67 -4.18 8.70 -11.59
C HIS A 67 -3.31 8.84 -10.34
N SER A 68 -3.53 8.04 -9.32
CA SER A 68 -2.84 8.12 -8.04
C SER A 68 -2.74 6.76 -7.38
N LEU A 69 -1.68 6.55 -6.60
CA LEU A 69 -1.61 5.45 -5.65
C LEU A 69 -2.39 5.80 -4.39
N VAL A 70 -2.92 4.79 -3.72
CA VAL A 70 -3.53 4.94 -2.40
C VAL A 70 -3.08 3.80 -1.49
N SER A 71 -2.90 4.09 -0.20
CA SER A 71 -2.48 3.08 0.76
C SER A 71 -3.01 3.36 2.17
N VAL A 72 -2.79 2.39 3.05
CA VAL A 72 -3.11 2.47 4.48
C VAL A 72 -1.80 2.35 5.28
N PRO A 73 -1.58 3.15 6.32
CA PRO A 73 -0.46 2.93 7.24
C PRO A 73 -0.50 1.56 7.90
N THR A 74 0.62 0.88 8.12
CA THR A 74 2.00 1.42 8.03
C THR A 74 2.77 0.80 6.86
N GLY A 75 2.74 -0.52 6.69
CA GLY A 75 3.61 -1.24 5.76
C GLY A 75 3.30 -0.90 4.29
N GLY A 76 2.04 -0.98 3.91
CA GLY A 76 1.62 -0.62 2.56
C GLY A 76 1.96 0.82 2.19
N LEU A 77 1.87 1.78 3.15
CA LEU A 77 2.22 3.17 2.89
C LEU A 77 3.72 3.36 2.59
N ILE A 78 4.60 2.62 3.26
CA ILE A 78 6.05 2.69 3.00
C ILE A 78 6.33 2.25 1.55
N VAL A 79 5.75 1.15 1.13
CA VAL A 79 5.88 0.62 -0.24
C VAL A 79 5.28 1.59 -1.25
N ALA A 80 4.06 2.07 -1.00
CA ALA A 80 3.37 3.01 -1.88
C ALA A 80 4.12 4.33 -2.05
N ALA A 81 4.75 4.85 -1.00
CA ALA A 81 5.53 6.09 -1.07
C ALA A 81 6.76 5.94 -1.96
N SER A 82 7.51 4.84 -1.80
CA SER A 82 8.68 4.56 -2.65
C SER A 82 8.27 4.35 -4.11
N LEU A 83 7.22 3.57 -4.33
CA LEU A 83 6.71 3.31 -5.68
C LEU A 83 6.19 4.59 -6.34
N ALA A 84 5.44 5.43 -5.61
CA ALA A 84 4.91 6.70 -6.12
C ALA A 84 6.02 7.62 -6.65
N THR A 85 7.16 7.65 -5.94
CA THR A 85 8.34 8.41 -6.34
C THR A 85 8.95 7.84 -7.63
N GLU A 86 9.11 6.51 -7.72
CA GLU A 86 9.71 5.85 -8.89
C GLU A 86 8.87 6.00 -10.16
N ILE A 87 7.53 5.91 -10.05
CA ILE A 87 6.63 6.00 -11.21
C ILE A 87 6.07 7.42 -11.44
N VAL A 88 6.49 8.40 -10.63
CA VAL A 88 6.07 9.82 -10.69
C VAL A 88 4.53 9.95 -10.66
N LYS A 89 3.90 9.28 -9.69
CA LYS A 89 2.45 9.36 -9.46
C LYS A 89 2.14 9.96 -8.10
N PRO A 90 1.02 10.70 -7.96
CA PRO A 90 0.56 11.17 -6.65
C PRO A 90 0.29 10.03 -5.69
N LEU A 91 0.43 10.30 -4.40
CA LEU A 91 0.10 9.38 -3.32
C LEU A 91 -0.99 9.96 -2.42
N ILE A 92 -1.98 9.13 -2.12
CA ILE A 92 -3.03 9.36 -1.14
C ILE A 92 -2.90 8.30 -0.05
N TYR A 93 -3.18 8.62 1.20
CA TYR A 93 -3.28 7.59 2.22
C TYR A 93 -4.46 7.81 3.17
N VAL A 94 -4.99 6.70 3.67
CA VAL A 94 -6.12 6.69 4.59
C VAL A 94 -5.61 6.37 5.99
N ARG A 95 -5.87 7.25 6.95
CA ARG A 95 -5.51 7.06 8.36
C ARG A 95 -6.35 5.96 8.99
N LYS A 96 -5.76 5.17 9.90
CA LYS A 96 -6.50 4.18 10.70
C LYS A 96 -7.48 4.83 11.69
N GLN A 97 -7.15 6.03 12.17
CA GLN A 97 -7.97 6.81 13.09
C GLN A 97 -8.11 8.24 12.57
N ALA A 98 -9.31 8.82 12.67
CA ALA A 98 -9.51 10.23 12.42
C ALA A 98 -8.74 11.07 13.47
N LYS A 99 -8.30 12.28 13.10
CA LYS A 99 -7.72 13.21 14.07
C LYS A 99 -8.78 13.60 15.09
N GLU A 100 -8.41 13.56 16.38
CA GLU A 100 -9.26 14.09 17.46
C GLU A 100 -9.31 15.62 17.44
N HIS A 101 -8.32 16.26 16.81
CA HIS A 101 -8.22 17.73 16.73
C HIS A 101 -7.93 18.18 15.28
N GLY A 102 -8.53 19.27 14.85
CA GLY A 102 -8.41 19.87 13.52
C GLY A 102 -9.48 19.37 12.55
N THR A 103 -9.17 19.37 11.24
CA THR A 103 -10.08 18.78 10.26
C THR A 103 -10.10 17.26 10.45
N ALA A 104 -11.23 16.70 10.83
CA ALA A 104 -11.46 15.26 11.07
C ALA A 104 -11.32 14.40 9.79
N LYS A 105 -10.26 14.67 9.00
CA LYS A 105 -10.02 14.01 7.71
C LYS A 105 -9.36 12.66 7.94
N SER A 106 -10.02 11.61 7.50
CA SER A 106 -9.47 10.25 7.47
C SER A 106 -8.56 10.02 6.24
N VAL A 107 -8.69 10.83 5.18
CA VAL A 107 -7.94 10.72 3.93
C VAL A 107 -7.04 11.92 3.73
N GLU A 108 -5.75 11.67 3.56
CA GLU A 108 -4.71 12.66 3.27
C GLU A 108 -4.29 12.60 1.80
N GLY A 109 -3.95 13.75 1.23
CA GLY A 109 -3.63 13.92 -0.18
C GLY A 109 -4.76 14.59 -0.96
N VAL A 110 -4.48 14.88 -2.23
CA VAL A 110 -5.43 15.51 -3.15
C VAL A 110 -6.25 14.42 -3.82
N ILE A 111 -7.57 14.50 -3.69
CA ILE A 111 -8.50 13.55 -4.30
C ILE A 111 -9.54 14.30 -5.10
N CYS A 112 -9.84 13.82 -6.30
CA CYS A 112 -10.86 14.35 -7.19
C CYS A 112 -11.89 13.26 -7.48
N ARG A 113 -13.11 13.69 -7.84
CA ARG A 113 -14.26 12.80 -8.01
C ARG A 113 -13.99 11.65 -9.00
N ASP A 114 -13.37 11.95 -10.13
CA ASP A 114 -13.22 11.00 -11.24
C ASP A 114 -11.83 10.31 -11.25
N MET A 115 -11.02 10.53 -10.20
CA MET A 115 -9.72 9.86 -10.11
C MET A 115 -9.87 8.35 -10.03
N LYS A 116 -9.14 7.64 -10.88
CA LYS A 116 -8.89 6.21 -10.73
C LYS A 116 -7.72 6.03 -9.78
N LEU A 117 -7.86 5.18 -8.80
CA LEU A 117 -6.88 4.97 -7.73
C LEU A 117 -6.41 3.52 -7.73
N LEU A 118 -5.11 3.30 -7.62
CA LEU A 118 -4.52 1.98 -7.43
C LEU A 118 -4.14 1.79 -5.95
N MET A 119 -4.78 0.81 -5.29
CA MET A 119 -4.49 0.49 -3.90
C MET A 119 -3.22 -0.36 -3.80
N ILE A 120 -2.29 0.08 -2.96
CA ILE A 120 -1.07 -0.65 -2.60
C ILE A 120 -1.18 -1.05 -1.13
N GLU A 121 -1.02 -2.34 -0.85
CA GLU A 121 -1.00 -2.88 0.51
C GLU A 121 0.12 -3.93 0.64
N ASP A 122 0.71 -4.04 1.80
CA ASP A 122 1.79 -5.00 2.06
C ASP A 122 1.24 -6.43 2.31
N VAL A 123 0.25 -6.56 3.17
CA VAL A 123 -0.37 -7.86 3.50
C VAL A 123 -1.88 -7.69 3.66
N ILE A 124 -2.63 -8.48 2.92
CA ILE A 124 -4.08 -8.55 3.04
C ILE A 124 -4.46 -9.88 3.71
N THR A 125 -5.17 -9.80 4.83
CA THR A 125 -5.76 -10.98 5.50
C THR A 125 -7.28 -11.02 5.26
N SER A 126 -8.06 -10.40 6.14
CA SER A 126 -9.53 -10.29 5.99
C SER A 126 -9.96 -9.16 5.04
N GLY A 127 -9.03 -8.29 4.62
CA GLY A 127 -9.34 -7.12 3.79
C GLY A 127 -10.00 -5.95 4.53
N GLY A 128 -10.24 -6.05 5.84
CA GLY A 128 -10.96 -5.03 6.60
C GLY A 128 -10.38 -3.62 6.49
N SER A 129 -9.05 -3.47 6.56
CA SER A 129 -8.37 -2.18 6.39
C SER A 129 -8.62 -1.58 5.00
N VAL A 130 -8.51 -2.40 3.97
CA VAL A 130 -8.72 -2.01 2.56
C VAL A 130 -10.17 -1.59 2.33
N ILE A 131 -11.13 -2.38 2.83
CA ILE A 131 -12.56 -2.08 2.70
C ILE A 131 -12.90 -0.73 3.37
N ASN A 132 -12.40 -0.49 4.58
CA ASN A 132 -12.61 0.76 5.30
C ASN A 132 -11.96 1.95 4.56
N ALA A 133 -10.76 1.76 4.01
CA ALA A 133 -10.10 2.78 3.21
C ALA A 133 -10.92 3.14 1.96
N ILE A 134 -11.46 2.14 1.26
CA ILE A 134 -12.32 2.36 0.09
C ILE A 134 -13.58 3.16 0.46
N LYS A 135 -14.22 2.87 1.60
CA LYS A 135 -15.38 3.64 2.09
C LYS A 135 -15.02 5.09 2.33
N SER A 136 -13.95 5.37 3.09
CA SER A 136 -13.47 6.73 3.37
C SER A 136 -13.12 7.52 2.09
N ILE A 137 -12.52 6.85 1.11
CA ILE A 137 -12.19 7.45 -0.18
C ILE A 137 -13.46 7.82 -0.96
N LYS A 138 -14.45 6.92 -1.01
CA LYS A 138 -15.73 7.17 -1.68
C LYS A 138 -16.45 8.36 -1.06
N GLU A 139 -16.51 8.43 0.27
CA GLU A 139 -17.10 9.58 0.99
C GLU A 139 -16.40 10.89 0.63
N LYS A 140 -15.06 10.90 0.63
CA LYS A 140 -14.29 12.08 0.28
C LYS A 140 -14.45 12.48 -1.18
N LYS A 141 -14.54 11.54 -2.12
CA LYS A 141 -14.82 11.80 -3.53
C LYS A 141 -16.17 12.46 -3.72
N ASN A 142 -17.20 11.99 -3.02
CA ASN A 142 -18.55 12.54 -3.10
C ASN A 142 -18.63 13.98 -2.58
N GLY A 143 -17.80 14.37 -1.61
CA GLY A 143 -17.69 15.73 -1.10
C GLY A 143 -16.76 16.66 -1.91
N CYS A 144 -16.11 16.17 -2.96
CA CYS A 144 -15.20 16.97 -3.77
C CYS A 144 -15.92 17.64 -4.92
N HIS A 145 -16.14 18.96 -4.79
CA HIS A 145 -16.84 19.76 -5.81
C HIS A 145 -15.91 20.41 -6.86
N ARG A 146 -14.60 20.40 -6.66
CA ARG A 146 -13.62 21.00 -7.57
C ARG A 146 -12.28 20.27 -7.55
N CYS A 147 -11.79 19.86 -8.72
CA CYS A 147 -10.43 19.41 -8.90
C CYS A 147 -9.50 20.60 -9.08
N ILE A 148 -8.52 20.77 -8.18
CA ILE A 148 -7.33 21.56 -8.46
C ILE A 148 -6.25 20.56 -8.89
N CYS A 149 -6.44 19.98 -10.06
CA CYS A 149 -5.40 19.21 -10.73
C CYS A 149 -4.87 20.11 -11.83
N ASN A 150 -3.77 20.82 -11.56
CA ASN A 150 -3.01 21.44 -12.63
C ASN A 150 -2.42 20.32 -13.48
N SER A 151 -2.78 20.35 -14.76
CA SER A 151 -2.17 19.63 -15.87
C SER A 151 -0.65 19.87 -15.92
#